data_d6d558744a459f09d07fb7a28f79d7c7
#
_entry.id   d6d558744a459f09d07fb7a28f79d7c7
#
_cell.length_a   1.000
_cell.length_b   1.000
_cell.length_c   1.000
_cell.angle_alpha   90.00
_cell.angle_beta   90.00
_cell.angle_gamma   90.00
#
_symmetry.space_group_name_H-M   'P 1'
#
loop_
_entity.id
_entity.type
_entity.pdbx_description
1 polymer ?
#
loop_
_entity_poly.entity_id
_entity_poly.type
_entity_poly.pdbx_seq_one_letter_code
_entity_poly.pdbx_strand_id
1 'polypeptide(L)'
;IRLTEDGLATVGEKKKVYDGWKYPDHWDTECMCLESPKLNEHNGYYYLTSAQGGTAGPATSHMVVSARSKSVTGPWENSPYNPIVHTYSVTDSWWSKGHGTLIDDVNGNWWIVYHAYANDYHTLGRSTLIEPVEWTEVVGYRTVSAATPVTPEQEIKHGLELSDDFKGPQLGLQW
;
A
#
# COMPACT_ATOMS: atom_id res chain seq x y z
N ILE A 1 10.38 -7.09 17.03
CA ILE A 1 10.56 -7.18 18.50
C ILE A 1 9.20 -7.48 19.14
N ARG A 2 9.18 -8.28 20.21
CA ARG A 2 7.98 -8.55 20.98
C ARG A 2 7.67 -7.39 21.92
N LEU A 3 6.41 -7.10 22.16
CA LEU A 3 5.95 -6.16 23.18
C LEU A 3 5.49 -6.89 24.44
N THR A 4 5.44 -6.19 25.56
CA THR A 4 4.71 -6.60 26.76
C THR A 4 3.22 -6.76 26.46
N GLU A 5 2.46 -7.43 27.32
CA GLU A 5 1.03 -7.65 27.13
C GLU A 5 0.23 -6.33 27.06
N ASP A 6 0.65 -5.32 27.79
CA ASP A 6 0.08 -3.97 27.76
C ASP A 6 0.58 -3.11 26.59
N GLY A 7 1.52 -3.61 25.79
CA GLY A 7 2.08 -2.90 24.64
C GLY A 7 3.04 -1.74 24.95
N LEU A 8 3.33 -1.48 26.23
CA LEU A 8 4.06 -0.28 26.65
C LEU A 8 5.58 -0.45 26.64
N ALA A 9 6.09 -1.68 26.56
CA ALA A 9 7.52 -1.95 26.55
C ALA A 9 7.88 -3.06 25.56
N THR A 10 9.15 -3.13 25.20
CA THR A 10 9.69 -4.20 24.35
C THR A 10 10.26 -5.33 25.19
N VAL A 11 10.12 -6.57 24.73
CA VAL A 11 10.59 -7.77 25.39
C VAL A 11 11.53 -8.57 24.50
N GLY A 12 12.69 -8.93 25.02
CA GLY A 12 13.68 -9.76 24.33
C GLY A 12 14.48 -9.01 23.28
N GLU A 13 15.25 -9.75 22.50
CA GLU A 13 16.12 -9.19 21.48
C GLU A 13 15.38 -8.86 20.18
N LYS A 14 15.89 -7.88 19.44
CA LYS A 14 15.44 -7.57 18.07
C LYS A 14 15.82 -8.74 17.16
N LYS A 15 14.84 -9.28 16.45
CA LYS A 15 15.07 -10.30 15.43
C LYS A 15 14.60 -9.74 14.09
N LYS A 16 15.51 -9.77 13.11
CA LYS A 16 15.14 -9.50 11.73
C LYS A 16 14.34 -10.68 11.20
N VAL A 17 13.16 -10.43 10.64
CA VAL A 17 12.24 -11.47 10.16
C VAL A 17 12.01 -11.44 8.65
N TYR A 18 12.32 -10.33 8.00
CA TYR A 18 12.12 -10.16 6.56
C TYR A 18 13.17 -9.20 5.98
N ASP A 19 13.60 -9.46 4.75
CA ASP A 19 14.64 -8.72 4.02
C ASP A 19 14.12 -7.91 2.83
N GLY A 20 12.83 -7.96 2.56
CA GLY A 20 12.26 -7.37 1.37
C GLY A 20 12.25 -8.33 0.17
N TRP A 21 11.74 -7.84 -0.93
CA TRP A 21 11.74 -8.51 -2.22
C TRP A 21 12.95 -8.04 -3.04
N LYS A 22 13.68 -9.00 -3.64
CA LYS A 22 14.75 -8.66 -4.55
C LYS A 22 14.18 -8.31 -5.92
N TYR A 23 14.10 -7.01 -6.23
CA TYR A 23 13.69 -6.53 -7.55
C TYR A 23 14.83 -6.73 -8.58
N PRO A 24 14.52 -6.68 -9.90
CA PRO A 24 15.52 -6.83 -10.95
C PRO A 24 16.65 -5.80 -10.85
N ASP A 25 17.89 -6.24 -11.01
CA ASP A 25 19.08 -5.40 -10.82
C ASP A 25 19.16 -4.20 -11.80
N HIS A 26 18.42 -4.23 -12.92
CA HIS A 26 18.36 -3.15 -13.91
C HIS A 26 17.27 -2.10 -13.62
N TRP A 27 16.50 -2.26 -12.56
CA TRP A 27 15.50 -1.28 -12.17
C TRP A 27 16.17 -0.07 -11.53
N ASP A 28 15.76 1.12 -11.97
CA ASP A 28 16.21 2.37 -11.40
C ASP A 28 15.41 2.68 -10.14
N THR A 29 16.02 2.42 -8.98
CA THR A 29 15.43 2.63 -7.67
C THR A 29 16.33 3.49 -6.82
N GLU A 30 15.74 4.36 -6.01
CA GLU A 30 16.50 5.24 -5.10
C GLU A 30 17.26 4.43 -4.04
N CYS A 31 16.61 3.43 -3.47
CA CYS A 31 17.15 2.62 -2.38
C CYS A 31 16.32 1.36 -2.15
N MET A 32 16.78 0.42 -1.33
CA MET A 32 15.93 -0.68 -0.83
C MET A 32 14.78 -0.14 0.01
N CYS A 33 15.03 0.76 0.93
CA CYS A 33 14.07 1.52 1.72
C CYS A 33 12.84 0.71 2.16
N LEU A 34 13.07 -0.48 2.71
CA LEU A 34 11.99 -1.34 3.19
C LEU A 34 11.33 -0.73 4.43
N GLU A 35 10.05 -0.40 4.33
CA GLU A 35 9.32 0.30 5.38
C GLU A 35 7.83 -0.06 5.43
N SER A 36 7.09 0.53 6.37
CA SER A 36 5.63 0.43 6.47
C SER A 36 5.11 -1.02 6.49
N PRO A 37 5.64 -1.92 7.32
CA PRO A 37 5.15 -3.29 7.39
C PRO A 37 3.73 -3.32 7.97
N LYS A 38 2.82 -4.01 7.27
CA LYS A 38 1.45 -4.27 7.70
C LYS A 38 1.15 -5.76 7.59
N LEU A 39 0.48 -6.30 8.58
CA LEU A 39 0.11 -7.71 8.64
C LEU A 39 -1.40 -7.86 8.52
N ASN A 40 -1.82 -8.70 7.59
CA ASN A 40 -3.19 -9.18 7.46
C ASN A 40 -3.19 -10.71 7.58
N GLU A 41 -4.21 -11.27 8.20
CA GLU A 41 -4.43 -12.71 8.20
C GLU A 41 -5.51 -13.04 7.17
N HIS A 42 -5.23 -14.01 6.31
CA HIS A 42 -6.21 -14.50 5.34
C HIS A 42 -5.95 -15.99 5.05
N ASN A 43 -7.02 -16.79 5.14
CA ASN A 43 -6.99 -18.25 4.88
C ASN A 43 -5.84 -18.97 5.60
N GLY A 44 -5.59 -18.61 6.86
CA GLY A 44 -4.60 -19.23 7.74
C GLY A 44 -3.15 -18.95 7.35
N TYR A 45 -2.90 -17.87 6.63
CA TYR A 45 -1.60 -17.27 6.38
C TYR A 45 -1.57 -15.84 6.89
N TYR A 46 -0.41 -15.41 7.36
CA TYR A 46 -0.07 -14.01 7.54
C TYR A 46 0.48 -13.45 6.23
N TYR A 47 0.00 -12.31 5.83
CA TYR A 47 0.48 -11.55 4.68
C TYR A 47 1.16 -10.28 5.16
N LEU A 48 2.44 -10.14 4.84
CA LEU A 48 3.22 -8.95 5.12
C LEU A 48 3.22 -8.07 3.88
N THR A 49 2.52 -6.95 3.95
CA THR A 49 2.55 -5.90 2.92
C THR A 49 3.52 -4.82 3.37
N SER A 50 4.45 -4.44 2.52
CA SER A 50 5.48 -3.44 2.83
C SER A 50 5.68 -2.49 1.67
N ALA A 51 6.18 -1.30 1.97
CA ALA A 51 6.72 -0.40 0.97
C ALA A 51 8.20 -0.71 0.73
N GLN A 52 8.65 -0.51 -0.49
CA GLN A 52 10.04 -0.68 -0.89
C GLN A 52 10.39 0.34 -1.98
N GLY A 53 11.68 0.73 -2.09
CA GLY A 53 12.12 1.84 -2.92
C GLY A 53 11.77 3.20 -2.31
N GLY A 54 12.45 4.25 -2.70
CA GLY A 54 12.24 5.61 -2.20
C GLY A 54 11.24 6.40 -3.06
N THR A 55 10.77 7.53 -2.53
CA THR A 55 9.84 8.44 -3.21
C THR A 55 10.48 9.74 -3.70
N ALA A 56 11.74 9.99 -3.34
CA ALA A 56 12.48 11.19 -3.73
C ALA A 56 13.37 10.97 -4.97
N GLY A 57 13.54 9.73 -5.38
CA GLY A 57 14.32 9.33 -6.54
C GLY A 57 13.49 9.21 -7.83
N PRO A 58 13.83 8.25 -8.71
CA PRO A 58 13.12 8.05 -9.96
C PRO A 58 11.63 7.77 -9.78
N ALA A 59 10.84 8.20 -10.74
CA ALA A 59 9.38 7.97 -10.75
C ALA A 59 8.99 6.49 -10.61
N THR A 60 9.88 5.59 -11.03
CA THR A 60 9.72 4.13 -11.00
C THR A 60 10.32 3.48 -9.75
N SER A 61 10.76 4.26 -8.75
CA SER A 61 11.48 3.72 -7.60
C SER A 61 10.57 3.02 -6.58
N HIS A 62 9.48 3.68 -6.20
CA HIS A 62 8.63 3.21 -5.10
C HIS A 62 7.68 2.09 -5.51
N MET A 63 7.40 1.18 -4.57
CA MET A 63 6.53 0.04 -4.85
C MET A 63 5.88 -0.52 -3.58
N VAL A 64 4.82 -1.29 -3.76
CA VAL A 64 4.25 -2.16 -2.74
C VAL A 64 4.71 -3.59 -3.03
N VAL A 65 5.24 -4.25 -2.02
CA VAL A 65 5.62 -5.67 -2.08
C VAL A 65 4.86 -6.47 -1.03
N SER A 66 4.68 -7.75 -1.29
CA SER A 66 4.00 -8.67 -0.39
C SER A 66 4.77 -9.97 -0.22
N ALA A 67 4.67 -10.53 0.97
CA ALA A 67 5.14 -11.88 1.29
C ALA A 67 4.14 -12.55 2.24
N ARG A 68 4.10 -13.89 2.25
CA ARG A 68 3.26 -14.65 3.16
C ARG A 68 4.05 -15.60 4.04
N SER A 69 3.47 -15.99 5.17
CA SER A 69 4.03 -17.00 6.07
C SER A 69 2.93 -17.66 6.90
N LYS A 70 3.19 -18.87 7.40
CA LYS A 70 2.38 -19.50 8.44
C LYS A 70 2.68 -18.97 9.83
N SER A 71 3.71 -18.15 10.00
CA SER A 71 4.14 -17.58 11.26
C SER A 71 4.50 -16.11 11.09
N VAL A 72 4.18 -15.27 12.08
CA VAL A 72 4.56 -13.85 12.11
C VAL A 72 6.07 -13.61 12.13
N THR A 73 6.85 -14.64 12.43
CA THR A 73 8.31 -14.59 12.41
C THR A 73 8.95 -15.22 11.17
N GLY A 74 8.14 -15.64 10.21
CA GLY A 74 8.61 -16.30 9.01
C GLY A 74 8.82 -17.83 9.18
N PRO A 75 9.44 -18.51 8.23
CA PRO A 75 9.99 -17.93 7.00
C PRO A 75 8.93 -17.31 6.09
N TRP A 76 9.32 -16.22 5.41
CA TRP A 76 8.44 -15.49 4.50
C TRP A 76 8.68 -15.91 3.06
N GLU A 77 7.59 -16.20 2.34
CA GLU A 77 7.57 -16.48 0.91
C GLU A 77 7.10 -15.23 0.16
N ASN A 78 7.95 -14.68 -0.70
CA ASN A 78 7.60 -13.52 -1.51
C ASN A 78 6.48 -13.85 -2.50
N SER A 79 5.56 -12.90 -2.68
CA SER A 79 4.52 -13.01 -3.68
C SER A 79 5.13 -13.10 -5.09
N PRO A 80 4.65 -14.02 -5.94
CA PRO A 80 5.05 -14.07 -7.35
C PRO A 80 4.49 -12.87 -8.14
N TYR A 81 3.58 -12.10 -7.55
CA TYR A 81 2.98 -10.91 -8.15
C TYR A 81 3.71 -9.62 -7.76
N ASN A 82 4.83 -9.72 -7.03
CA ASN A 82 5.62 -8.54 -6.70
C ASN A 82 6.23 -7.88 -7.94
N PRO A 83 6.19 -6.55 -8.03
CA PRO A 83 5.55 -5.63 -7.08
C PRO A 83 4.03 -5.62 -7.25
N ILE A 84 3.30 -5.57 -6.14
CA ILE A 84 1.83 -5.54 -6.15
C ILE A 84 1.29 -4.24 -6.76
N VAL A 85 1.94 -3.13 -6.42
CA VAL A 85 1.68 -1.78 -6.99
C VAL A 85 3.01 -1.15 -7.35
N HIS A 86 3.09 -0.59 -8.54
CA HIS A 86 4.33 0.01 -9.06
C HIS A 86 4.06 0.96 -10.22
N THR A 87 4.96 1.89 -10.44
CA THR A 87 5.06 2.72 -11.64
C THR A 87 6.08 2.12 -12.58
N TYR A 88 5.67 1.72 -13.78
CA TYR A 88 6.56 1.03 -14.72
C TYR A 88 7.26 1.96 -15.69
N SER A 89 6.73 3.16 -15.89
CA SER A 89 7.28 4.15 -16.84
C SER A 89 7.15 5.57 -16.33
N VAL A 90 8.11 6.41 -16.68
CA VAL A 90 8.02 7.86 -16.46
C VAL A 90 6.89 8.53 -17.26
N THR A 91 6.28 7.80 -18.20
CA THR A 91 5.12 8.26 -18.95
C THR A 91 3.79 7.86 -18.31
N ASP A 92 3.82 7.07 -17.23
CA ASP A 92 2.62 6.73 -16.47
C ASP A 92 2.01 7.98 -15.83
N SER A 93 0.69 8.01 -15.70
CA SER A 93 -0.03 9.14 -15.09
C SER A 93 0.28 9.33 -13.61
N TRP A 94 0.73 8.27 -12.94
CA TRP A 94 1.04 8.27 -11.51
C TRP A 94 2.44 7.76 -11.25
N TRP A 95 3.24 8.57 -10.55
CA TRP A 95 4.62 8.29 -10.21
C TRP A 95 4.78 7.83 -8.77
N SER A 96 5.81 7.04 -8.51
CA SER A 96 6.19 6.58 -7.16
C SER A 96 5.00 5.96 -6.41
N LYS A 97 4.23 5.10 -7.08
CA LYS A 97 3.15 4.34 -6.47
C LYS A 97 3.70 3.43 -5.39
N GLY A 98 3.20 3.53 -4.15
CA GLY A 98 3.69 2.68 -3.07
C GLY A 98 3.04 2.93 -1.72
N HIS A 99 3.63 2.37 -0.67
CA HIS A 99 3.19 2.50 0.71
C HIS A 99 1.75 2.02 0.95
N GLY A 100 1.42 0.86 0.36
CA GLY A 100 0.06 0.33 0.34
C GLY A 100 -0.43 -0.22 1.68
N THR A 101 -1.73 -0.16 1.87
CA THR A 101 -2.47 -0.78 2.97
C THR A 101 -3.64 -1.56 2.41
N LEU A 102 -3.76 -2.85 2.76
CA LEU A 102 -4.94 -3.64 2.45
C LEU A 102 -6.08 -3.27 3.38
N ILE A 103 -7.26 -3.14 2.80
CA ILE A 103 -8.53 -2.97 3.53
C ILE A 103 -9.60 -3.85 2.91
N ASP A 104 -10.59 -4.23 3.69
CA ASP A 104 -11.80 -4.90 3.23
C ASP A 104 -13.03 -4.01 3.48
N ASP A 105 -14.00 -4.11 2.60
CA ASP A 105 -15.26 -3.40 2.74
C ASP A 105 -16.33 -4.27 3.45
N VAL A 106 -17.45 -3.68 3.76
CA VAL A 106 -18.58 -4.36 4.43
C VAL A 106 -19.17 -5.51 3.63
N ASN A 107 -18.87 -5.62 2.35
CA ASN A 107 -19.31 -6.68 1.44
C ASN A 107 -18.24 -7.78 1.28
N GLY A 108 -17.09 -7.64 1.94
CA GLY A 108 -15.96 -8.56 1.86
C GLY A 108 -15.09 -8.40 0.61
N ASN A 109 -15.24 -7.30 -0.12
CA ASN A 109 -14.32 -6.97 -1.20
C ASN A 109 -13.03 -6.40 -0.63
N TRP A 110 -11.91 -6.71 -1.28
CA TRP A 110 -10.59 -6.24 -0.85
C TRP A 110 -10.06 -5.16 -1.77
N TRP A 111 -9.38 -4.20 -1.15
CA TRP A 111 -8.82 -3.05 -1.80
C TRP A 111 -7.41 -2.79 -1.27
N ILE A 112 -6.59 -2.15 -2.08
CA ILE A 112 -5.32 -1.59 -1.63
C ILE A 112 -5.36 -0.07 -1.78
N VAL A 113 -5.12 0.63 -0.66
CA VAL A 113 -4.98 2.08 -0.61
C VAL A 113 -3.49 2.39 -0.60
N TYR A 114 -3.04 3.28 -1.45
CA TYR A 114 -1.63 3.65 -1.58
C TYR A 114 -1.50 5.11 -1.99
N HIS A 115 -0.29 5.65 -2.02
CA HIS A 115 -0.06 7.00 -2.50
C HIS A 115 0.75 7.03 -3.80
N ALA A 116 0.62 8.14 -4.54
CA ALA A 116 1.42 8.43 -5.72
C ALA A 116 1.46 9.94 -6.00
N TYR A 117 2.43 10.38 -6.78
CA TYR A 117 2.43 11.72 -7.37
C TYR A 117 1.71 11.69 -8.71
N ALA A 118 0.85 12.68 -8.97
CA ALA A 118 0.38 12.91 -10.33
C ALA A 118 1.55 13.37 -11.22
N ASN A 119 1.72 12.74 -12.38
CA ASN A 119 2.70 13.16 -13.36
C ASN A 119 2.43 14.61 -13.76
N ASP A 120 3.46 15.41 -13.94
CA ASP A 120 3.44 16.88 -14.16
C ASP A 120 3.00 17.73 -12.95
N TYR A 121 2.50 17.11 -11.87
CA TYR A 121 2.04 17.81 -10.66
C TYR A 121 2.78 17.35 -9.39
N HIS A 122 3.98 16.84 -9.53
CA HIS A 122 4.78 16.31 -8.43
C HIS A 122 4.93 17.28 -7.23
N THR A 123 5.03 18.58 -7.49
CA THR A 123 5.17 19.62 -6.47
C THR A 123 3.90 19.83 -5.63
N LEU A 124 2.74 19.33 -6.06
CA LEU A 124 1.50 19.38 -5.29
C LEU A 124 1.43 18.30 -4.22
N GLY A 125 2.45 17.42 -4.14
CA GLY A 125 2.49 16.33 -3.18
C GLY A 125 1.82 15.06 -3.69
N ARG A 126 1.63 14.11 -2.78
CA ARG A 126 1.10 12.78 -3.08
C ARG A 126 -0.40 12.74 -2.91
N SER A 127 -1.08 12.11 -3.86
CA SER A 127 -2.50 11.78 -3.79
C SER A 127 -2.71 10.39 -3.21
N THR A 128 -3.84 10.17 -2.56
CA THR A 128 -4.28 8.83 -2.13
C THR A 128 -5.05 8.17 -3.27
N LEU A 129 -4.67 6.96 -3.59
CA LEU A 129 -5.27 6.13 -4.63
C LEU A 129 -5.78 4.83 -4.03
N ILE A 130 -6.75 4.21 -4.70
CA ILE A 130 -7.32 2.93 -4.30
C ILE A 130 -7.49 2.05 -5.55
N GLU A 131 -7.13 0.77 -5.43
CA GLU A 131 -7.35 -0.25 -6.46
C GLU A 131 -7.98 -1.48 -5.84
N PRO A 132 -8.88 -2.18 -6.56
CA PRO A 132 -9.42 -3.44 -6.11
C PRO A 132 -8.34 -4.52 -6.11
N VAL A 133 -8.48 -5.46 -5.18
CA VAL A 133 -7.58 -6.59 -4.98
C VAL A 133 -8.37 -7.89 -5.09
N GLU A 134 -7.83 -8.86 -5.79
CA GLU A 134 -8.32 -10.25 -5.73
C GLU A 134 -7.32 -11.15 -5.01
N TRP A 135 -7.83 -12.02 -4.16
CA TRP A 135 -7.07 -13.12 -3.59
C TRP A 135 -6.97 -14.26 -4.59
N THR A 136 -5.76 -14.77 -4.79
CA THR A 136 -5.52 -15.87 -5.72
C THR A 136 -5.47 -17.20 -4.98
N GLU A 137 -5.85 -18.29 -5.65
CA GLU A 137 -5.84 -19.62 -5.04
C GLU A 137 -4.44 -20.13 -4.69
N VAL A 138 -3.42 -19.61 -5.36
CA VAL A 138 -2.06 -20.17 -5.26
C VAL A 138 -1.21 -19.44 -4.24
N VAL A 139 -0.95 -18.14 -4.38
CA VAL A 139 0.03 -17.43 -3.52
C VAL A 139 -0.29 -15.95 -3.36
N GLY A 140 -1.30 -15.60 -2.58
CA GLY A 140 -1.49 -14.22 -2.19
C GLY A 140 -2.50 -13.45 -3.02
N TYR A 141 -2.26 -12.18 -3.20
CA TYR A 141 -3.19 -11.25 -3.85
C TYR A 141 -2.50 -10.41 -4.91
N ARG A 142 -3.27 -9.87 -5.81
CA ARG A 142 -2.84 -8.91 -6.84
C ARG A 142 -3.88 -7.82 -7.03
N THR A 143 -3.48 -6.68 -7.55
CA THR A 143 -4.41 -5.67 -8.02
C THR A 143 -5.11 -6.16 -9.29
N VAL A 144 -6.37 -5.78 -9.44
CA VAL A 144 -7.14 -5.98 -10.66
C VAL A 144 -7.48 -4.60 -11.22
N SER A 145 -7.25 -4.40 -12.52
CA SER A 145 -7.67 -3.17 -13.16
C SER A 145 -9.16 -2.98 -12.98
N ALA A 146 -9.58 -1.86 -12.41
CA ALA A 146 -10.98 -1.51 -12.39
C ALA A 146 -11.46 -1.45 -13.86
N ALA A 147 -12.43 -2.31 -14.19
CA ALA A 147 -12.96 -2.40 -15.55
C ALA A 147 -13.67 -1.11 -15.98
N THR A 148 -13.94 -0.20 -15.06
CA THR A 148 -14.62 1.07 -15.33
C THR A 148 -14.05 2.13 -14.38
N PRO A 149 -13.58 3.27 -14.87
CA PRO A 149 -13.27 4.40 -14.01
C PRO A 149 -14.54 4.77 -13.23
N VAL A 150 -14.42 4.97 -11.92
CA VAL A 150 -15.50 5.56 -11.13
C VAL A 150 -15.75 6.93 -11.69
N THR A 151 -16.96 7.19 -12.20
CA THR A 151 -17.30 8.53 -12.68
C THR A 151 -17.46 9.47 -11.48
N PRO A 152 -17.16 10.78 -11.63
CA PRO A 152 -17.36 11.75 -10.57
C PRO A 152 -18.76 11.71 -9.94
N GLU A 153 -19.78 11.32 -10.72
CA GLU A 153 -21.16 11.17 -10.26
C GLU A 153 -21.38 9.95 -9.37
N GLN A 154 -20.49 8.94 -9.44
CA GLN A 154 -20.51 7.76 -8.55
C GLN A 154 -19.79 8.03 -7.24
N GLU A 155 -18.84 8.98 -7.21
CA GLU A 155 -18.12 9.38 -6.00
C GLU A 155 -18.97 10.17 -5.01
N ILE A 156 -20.03 10.84 -5.45
CA ILE A 156 -20.74 11.89 -4.66
C ILE A 156 -22.00 11.38 -3.95
N LYS A 157 -22.28 10.10 -3.86
CA LYS A 157 -23.51 9.61 -3.21
C LYS A 157 -23.43 9.42 -1.69
N HIS A 158 -22.40 9.94 -1.02
CA HIS A 158 -22.27 9.74 0.42
C HIS A 158 -22.82 10.88 1.28
N GLY A 159 -23.34 11.94 0.71
CA GLY A 159 -23.97 13.05 1.44
C GLY A 159 -23.02 13.83 2.35
N LEU A 160 -21.73 13.58 2.26
CA LEU A 160 -20.71 14.38 2.94
C LEU A 160 -20.22 15.48 1.98
N GLU A 161 -20.24 16.70 2.44
CA GLU A 161 -19.51 17.76 1.74
C GLU A 161 -18.02 17.43 1.76
N LEU A 162 -17.42 17.26 0.58
CA LEU A 162 -16.00 16.93 0.43
C LEU A 162 -15.08 18.16 0.56
N SER A 163 -15.69 19.35 0.60
CA SER A 163 -14.98 20.62 0.73
C SER A 163 -15.60 21.47 1.82
N ASP A 164 -14.75 22.17 2.56
CA ASP A 164 -15.15 23.17 3.51
C ASP A 164 -14.68 24.53 3.01
N ASP A 165 -15.58 25.51 2.93
CA ASP A 165 -15.23 26.87 2.54
C ASP A 165 -14.73 27.73 3.71
N PHE A 166 -14.58 27.10 4.89
CA PHE A 166 -14.07 27.69 6.15
C PHE A 166 -14.83 28.94 6.62
N LYS A 167 -16.09 29.10 6.20
CA LYS A 167 -16.94 30.24 6.64
C LYS A 167 -17.61 30.00 7.98
N GLY A 168 -17.69 28.74 8.41
CA GLY A 168 -18.29 28.35 9.69
C GLY A 168 -17.30 28.39 10.85
N PRO A 169 -17.79 28.50 12.10
CA PRO A 169 -16.94 28.45 13.30
C PRO A 169 -16.46 27.05 13.67
N GLN A 170 -16.89 26.03 12.98
CA GLN A 170 -16.56 24.61 13.23
C GLN A 170 -16.18 23.93 11.92
N LEU A 171 -15.20 23.04 12.01
CA LEU A 171 -14.84 22.17 10.88
C LEU A 171 -15.90 21.09 10.67
N GLY A 172 -16.17 20.74 9.41
CA GLY A 172 -17.07 19.66 9.07
C GLY A 172 -16.50 18.27 9.43
N LEU A 173 -17.31 17.21 9.24
CA LEU A 173 -16.92 15.82 9.53
C LEU A 173 -15.80 15.30 8.63
N GLN A 174 -15.46 15.99 7.57
CA GLN A 174 -14.40 15.68 6.63
C GLN A 174 -12.98 16.01 7.15
N TRP A 175 -12.89 16.66 8.33
CA TRP A 175 -11.62 17.06 8.98
C TRP A 175 -11.36 16.34 10.30
#